data_a6fe463fa3863af087e86065f67bb138
#
_entry.id   a6fe463fa3863af087e86065f67bb138
#
_cell.length_a   1.000
_cell.length_b   1.000
_cell.length_c   1.000
_cell.angle_alpha   90.00
_cell.angle_beta   90.00
_cell.angle_gamma   90.00
#
_symmetry.space_group_name_H-M   'P 1'
#
loop_
_entity.id
_entity.type
_entity.pdbx_description
1 polymer ?
#
loop_
_entity_poly.entity_id
_entity_poly.type
_entity_poly.pdbx_seq_one_letter_code
_entity_poly.pdbx_strand_id
1 'polypeptide(L)'
;MTNISIRSFKLSLIATTIGAAIAMVSSPVVAQQAMQPMQPMKIERGTILTQPGVFGVFTMFKLRPDWNKVPAMERKGAAEEVKKLIEKHKDNVLVDLYLTRGLETNSDFFFRINAYDLAKAQTFMREFRSTTVGKNADVFETLVGVTKPLNYISKDKSPGLNAGLSSATYSGPAPRYVIVIPVKKNAEWWNMSPEDRLKEMEVHTAPTLAYLVNVKRKLYHSTGLDDTDFITYFETDDLTAFNNLMLSLAQVKENKFHVRWGSPTTLGTIHSPEDVIKALAD
;
A
#
# COMPACT_ATOMS: atom_id res chain seq x y z
N MET A 1 7.26 46.61 89.57
CA MET A 1 6.12 47.36 89.06
C MET A 1 6.68 48.23 87.98
N THR A 2 6.70 47.79 86.72
CA THR A 2 7.31 48.59 85.63
C THR A 2 6.36 48.42 84.42
N ASN A 3 5.77 49.55 84.08
CA ASN A 3 4.93 49.71 82.87
C ASN A 3 5.80 49.62 81.61
N ILE A 4 5.44 48.77 80.68
CA ILE A 4 5.98 48.76 79.33
C ILE A 4 4.94 49.18 78.35
N SER A 5 5.20 50.28 77.70
CA SER A 5 4.42 50.93 76.67
C SER A 5 4.54 50.16 75.34
N ILE A 6 3.41 49.77 74.76
CA ILE A 6 3.35 49.16 73.44
C ILE A 6 3.28 50.25 72.37
N ARG A 7 4.34 50.36 71.58
CA ARG A 7 4.34 51.18 70.35
C ARG A 7 3.78 50.37 69.19
N SER A 8 2.74 50.89 68.59
CA SER A 8 2.11 50.38 67.37
C SER A 8 3.03 50.62 66.18
N PHE A 9 3.47 49.55 65.57
CA PHE A 9 4.14 49.59 64.23
C PHE A 9 3.05 49.43 63.17
N LYS A 10 2.88 50.44 62.36
CA LYS A 10 2.07 50.35 61.11
C LYS A 10 2.95 49.62 60.07
N LEU A 11 2.60 48.40 59.70
CA LEU A 11 3.17 47.72 58.56
C LEU A 11 2.43 48.24 57.31
N SER A 12 3.21 48.91 56.42
CA SER A 12 2.74 49.31 55.09
C SER A 12 2.94 48.06 54.17
N LEU A 13 1.85 47.49 53.72
CA LEU A 13 1.88 46.37 52.77
C LEU A 13 2.08 46.91 51.34
N ILE A 14 3.27 46.80 50.81
CA ILE A 14 3.52 47.04 49.37
C ILE A 14 3.22 45.72 48.65
N ALA A 15 2.06 45.71 47.97
CA ALA A 15 1.72 44.59 47.06
C ALA A 15 2.49 44.73 45.77
N THR A 16 3.56 43.96 45.63
CA THR A 16 4.26 43.83 44.34
C THR A 16 3.51 42.76 43.52
N THR A 17 2.70 43.20 42.58
CA THR A 17 2.10 42.30 41.57
C THR A 17 3.17 41.87 40.58
N ILE A 18 3.69 40.65 40.72
CA ILE A 18 4.48 39.98 39.69
C ILE A 18 3.50 39.48 38.62
N GLY A 19 3.34 40.22 37.55
CA GLY A 19 2.65 39.79 36.37
C GLY A 19 3.50 38.71 35.65
N ALA A 20 3.19 37.43 35.86
CA ALA A 20 3.72 36.37 35.02
C ALA A 20 3.07 36.49 33.63
N ALA A 21 3.76 37.08 32.68
CA ALA A 21 3.39 36.99 31.27
C ALA A 21 3.62 35.54 30.81
N ILE A 22 2.56 34.77 30.78
CA ILE A 22 2.56 33.50 30.06
C ILE A 22 2.62 33.81 28.57
N ALA A 23 3.82 33.79 28.01
CA ALA A 23 3.98 33.77 26.56
C ALA A 23 3.39 32.44 26.05
N MET A 24 2.15 32.50 25.56
CA MET A 24 1.62 31.42 24.74
C MET A 24 2.47 31.33 23.46
N VAL A 25 3.40 30.40 23.44
CA VAL A 25 4.04 29.99 22.20
C VAL A 25 2.95 29.27 21.41
N SER A 26 2.25 29.99 20.56
CA SER A 26 1.41 29.42 19.54
C SER A 26 2.33 28.68 18.56
N SER A 27 2.47 27.37 18.74
CA SER A 27 3.02 26.51 17.70
C SER A 27 2.24 26.79 16.42
N PRO A 28 2.89 27.04 15.28
CA PRO A 28 2.16 27.14 14.03
C PRO A 28 1.48 25.79 13.81
N VAL A 29 0.17 25.75 13.98
CA VAL A 29 -0.67 24.71 13.41
C VAL A 29 -0.39 24.79 11.92
N VAL A 30 0.42 23.86 11.39
CA VAL A 30 0.53 23.65 9.96
C VAL A 30 -0.89 23.30 9.53
N ALA A 31 -1.60 24.31 9.05
CA ALA A 31 -2.91 24.11 8.47
C ALA A 31 -2.71 23.08 7.36
N GLN A 32 -3.20 21.88 7.60
CA GLN A 32 -3.31 20.85 6.61
C GLN A 32 -4.13 21.48 5.49
N GLN A 33 -3.46 21.87 4.40
CA GLN A 33 -4.15 22.40 3.23
C GLN A 33 -5.22 21.37 2.89
N ALA A 34 -6.48 21.74 3.07
CA ALA A 34 -7.60 20.95 2.64
C ALA A 34 -7.33 20.63 1.16
N MET A 35 -7.14 19.34 0.86
CA MET A 35 -6.96 18.89 -0.51
C MET A 35 -8.17 19.42 -1.29
N GLN A 36 -7.91 20.33 -2.22
CA GLN A 36 -8.95 20.75 -3.15
C GLN A 36 -9.53 19.48 -3.80
N PRO A 37 -10.85 19.39 -4.02
CA PRO A 37 -11.42 18.25 -4.70
C PRO A 37 -10.70 18.10 -6.03
N MET A 38 -9.93 17.04 -6.15
CA MET A 38 -9.20 16.74 -7.38
C MET A 38 -10.22 16.62 -8.49
N GLN A 39 -10.01 17.40 -9.55
CA GLN A 39 -10.73 17.20 -10.81
C GLN A 39 -10.65 15.71 -11.18
N PRO A 40 -11.71 15.09 -11.72
CA PRO A 40 -11.68 13.68 -12.08
C PRO A 40 -10.52 13.43 -13.04
N MET A 41 -9.41 12.91 -12.50
CA MET A 41 -8.26 12.55 -13.32
C MET A 41 -8.61 11.31 -14.10
N LYS A 42 -8.41 11.36 -15.41
CA LYS A 42 -8.60 10.22 -16.29
C LYS A 42 -7.71 9.05 -15.84
N ILE A 43 -8.29 7.86 -15.80
CA ILE A 43 -7.57 6.65 -15.46
C ILE A 43 -6.74 6.22 -16.68
N GLU A 44 -5.49 6.63 -16.69
CA GLU A 44 -4.49 6.19 -17.68
C GLU A 44 -3.41 5.38 -16.97
N ARG A 45 -3.16 4.16 -17.46
CA ARG A 45 -2.22 3.22 -16.83
C ARG A 45 -0.85 3.85 -16.54
N GLY A 46 -0.28 4.55 -17.52
CA GLY A 46 1.02 5.21 -17.38
C GLY A 46 1.04 6.26 -16.29
N THR A 47 -0.05 6.98 -16.13
CA THR A 47 -0.19 8.07 -15.16
C THR A 47 -0.51 7.52 -13.77
N ILE A 48 -1.60 6.75 -13.60
CA ILE A 48 -2.05 6.32 -12.28
C ILE A 48 -1.03 5.42 -11.57
N LEU A 49 -0.27 4.61 -12.31
CA LEU A 49 0.75 3.75 -11.70
C LEU A 49 2.04 4.48 -11.32
N THR A 50 2.23 5.73 -11.72
CA THR A 50 3.44 6.50 -11.40
C THR A 50 3.21 7.56 -10.33
N GLN A 51 1.96 7.96 -10.07
CA GLN A 51 1.63 9.06 -9.19
C GLN A 51 1.51 8.65 -7.71
N PRO A 52 1.81 9.56 -6.76
CA PRO A 52 1.43 9.43 -5.37
C PRO A 52 -0.07 9.71 -5.18
N GLY A 53 -0.62 9.30 -4.03
CA GLY A 53 -2.03 9.52 -3.69
C GLY A 53 -2.98 8.54 -4.36
N VAL A 54 -2.48 7.47 -4.96
CA VAL A 54 -3.28 6.42 -5.58
C VAL A 54 -3.51 5.30 -4.59
N PHE A 55 -4.76 4.96 -4.35
CA PHE A 55 -5.12 3.78 -3.57
C PHE A 55 -4.87 2.51 -4.38
N GLY A 56 -4.28 1.50 -3.72
CA GLY A 56 -4.15 0.14 -4.23
C GLY A 56 -4.96 -0.81 -3.35
N VAL A 57 -5.85 -1.57 -3.97
CA VAL A 57 -6.61 -2.63 -3.31
C VAL A 57 -6.21 -3.96 -3.92
N PHE A 58 -5.75 -4.86 -3.07
CA PHE A 58 -5.36 -6.22 -3.45
C PHE A 58 -6.34 -7.18 -2.80
N THR A 59 -7.14 -7.90 -3.57
CA THR A 59 -8.10 -8.84 -3.01
C THR A 59 -7.85 -10.22 -3.60
N MET A 60 -7.45 -11.15 -2.74
CA MET A 60 -7.17 -12.55 -3.05
C MET A 60 -8.45 -13.38 -2.91
N PHE A 61 -8.72 -14.20 -3.91
CA PHE A 61 -9.91 -15.02 -3.99
C PHE A 61 -9.59 -16.50 -4.11
N LYS A 62 -10.37 -17.31 -3.40
CA LYS A 62 -10.42 -18.76 -3.54
C LYS A 62 -11.76 -19.17 -4.12
N LEU A 63 -11.75 -19.93 -5.21
CA LEU A 63 -13.00 -20.51 -5.76
C LEU A 63 -13.56 -21.55 -4.80
N ARG A 64 -14.86 -21.47 -4.57
CA ARG A 64 -15.58 -22.49 -3.81
C ARG A 64 -15.72 -23.77 -4.61
N PRO A 65 -15.83 -24.95 -3.96
CA PRO A 65 -16.07 -26.22 -4.65
C PRO A 65 -17.30 -26.19 -5.58
N ASP A 66 -18.29 -25.36 -5.27
CA ASP A 66 -19.49 -25.20 -6.07
C ASP A 66 -19.24 -24.57 -7.45
N TRP A 67 -18.10 -23.92 -7.66
CA TRP A 67 -17.68 -23.46 -8.97
C TRP A 67 -17.70 -24.58 -10.03
N ASN A 68 -17.28 -25.77 -9.67
CA ASN A 68 -17.27 -26.91 -10.57
C ASN A 68 -18.69 -27.44 -10.91
N LYS A 69 -19.71 -27.03 -10.12
CA LYS A 69 -21.13 -27.36 -10.38
C LYS A 69 -21.79 -26.33 -11.29
N VAL A 70 -21.20 -25.15 -11.48
CA VAL A 70 -21.69 -24.15 -12.43
C VAL A 70 -21.62 -24.75 -13.85
N PRO A 71 -22.67 -24.64 -14.66
CA PRO A 71 -22.67 -25.17 -16.02
C PRO A 71 -21.49 -24.63 -16.84
N ALA A 72 -20.85 -25.48 -17.62
CA ALA A 72 -19.63 -25.11 -18.37
C ALA A 72 -19.84 -23.89 -19.29
N MET A 73 -21.04 -23.74 -19.87
CA MET A 73 -21.37 -22.57 -20.69
C MET A 73 -21.39 -21.28 -19.87
N GLU A 74 -21.91 -21.30 -18.64
CA GLU A 74 -21.92 -20.15 -17.74
C GLU A 74 -20.51 -19.82 -17.26
N ARG A 75 -19.68 -20.83 -16.89
CA ARG A 75 -18.27 -20.61 -16.54
C ARG A 75 -17.51 -19.93 -17.68
N LYS A 76 -17.69 -20.40 -18.92
CA LYS A 76 -17.07 -19.77 -20.10
C LYS A 76 -17.58 -18.34 -20.33
N GLY A 77 -18.84 -18.07 -20.03
CA GLY A 77 -19.42 -16.72 -20.10
C GLY A 77 -18.88 -15.74 -19.06
N ALA A 78 -18.34 -16.25 -17.94
CA ALA A 78 -17.85 -15.42 -16.84
C ALA A 78 -16.69 -14.48 -17.25
N ALA A 79 -15.86 -14.89 -18.22
CA ALA A 79 -14.81 -14.02 -18.75
C ALA A 79 -15.34 -12.74 -19.40
N GLU A 80 -16.42 -12.88 -20.17
CA GLU A 80 -17.08 -11.73 -20.81
C GLU A 80 -17.81 -10.84 -19.78
N GLU A 81 -18.39 -11.42 -18.72
CA GLU A 81 -18.96 -10.63 -17.62
C GLU A 81 -17.90 -9.74 -16.96
N VAL A 82 -16.75 -10.32 -16.59
CA VAL A 82 -15.67 -9.59 -15.93
C VAL A 82 -15.09 -8.53 -16.87
N LYS A 83 -14.91 -8.85 -18.16
CA LYS A 83 -14.45 -7.89 -19.16
C LYS A 83 -15.39 -6.70 -19.28
N LYS A 84 -16.69 -6.93 -19.37
CA LYS A 84 -17.72 -5.86 -19.41
C LYS A 84 -17.70 -5.01 -18.14
N LEU A 85 -17.51 -5.64 -17.00
CA LEU A 85 -17.39 -4.93 -15.72
C LEU A 85 -16.16 -4.02 -15.69
N ILE A 86 -15.01 -4.52 -16.11
CA ILE A 86 -13.76 -3.72 -16.20
C ILE A 86 -13.98 -2.53 -17.15
N GLU A 87 -14.55 -2.76 -18.32
CA GLU A 87 -14.84 -1.69 -19.29
C GLU A 87 -15.81 -0.66 -18.74
N LYS A 88 -16.86 -1.08 -18.00
CA LYS A 88 -17.82 -0.19 -17.35
C LYS A 88 -17.15 0.76 -16.36
N HIS A 89 -16.10 0.32 -15.69
CA HIS A 89 -15.43 1.06 -14.63
C HIS A 89 -14.09 1.71 -15.05
N LYS A 90 -13.69 1.60 -16.32
CA LYS A 90 -12.38 2.03 -16.82
C LYS A 90 -12.01 3.49 -16.53
N ASP A 91 -13.01 4.37 -16.42
CA ASP A 91 -12.80 5.79 -16.11
C ASP A 91 -12.69 6.07 -14.60
N ASN A 92 -12.89 5.07 -13.76
CA ASN A 92 -12.88 5.19 -12.29
C ASN A 92 -11.77 4.38 -11.63
N VAL A 93 -11.38 3.25 -12.21
CA VAL A 93 -10.38 2.33 -11.66
C VAL A 93 -9.52 1.71 -12.75
N LEU A 94 -8.25 1.48 -12.44
CA LEU A 94 -7.39 0.58 -13.21
C LEU A 94 -7.43 -0.79 -12.54
N VAL A 95 -7.79 -1.81 -13.31
CA VAL A 95 -7.95 -3.19 -12.82
C VAL A 95 -6.94 -4.11 -13.48
N ASP A 96 -6.17 -4.81 -12.67
CA ASP A 96 -5.35 -5.95 -13.08
C ASP A 96 -5.86 -7.21 -12.37
N LEU A 97 -5.79 -8.33 -13.04
CA LEU A 97 -6.19 -9.64 -12.54
C LEU A 97 -5.06 -10.63 -12.77
N TYR A 98 -4.74 -11.41 -11.74
CA TYR A 98 -3.60 -12.33 -11.73
C TYR A 98 -4.04 -13.74 -11.34
N LEU A 99 -3.43 -14.73 -11.98
CA LEU A 99 -3.69 -16.15 -11.70
C LEU A 99 -2.74 -16.66 -10.63
N THR A 100 -3.28 -17.24 -9.55
CA THR A 100 -2.50 -17.89 -8.47
C THR A 100 -2.77 -19.38 -8.37
N ARG A 101 -3.83 -19.89 -9.03
CA ARG A 101 -4.18 -21.31 -9.06
C ARG A 101 -2.98 -22.16 -9.49
N GLY A 102 -2.67 -23.20 -8.71
CA GLY A 102 -1.51 -24.06 -8.93
C GLY A 102 -0.21 -23.59 -8.31
N LEU A 103 -0.13 -22.32 -7.87
CA LEU A 103 1.02 -21.77 -7.14
C LEU A 103 0.70 -21.50 -5.68
N GLU A 104 -0.57 -21.17 -5.37
CA GLU A 104 -1.02 -20.80 -4.03
C GLU A 104 -2.05 -21.78 -3.49
N THR A 105 -1.97 -22.08 -2.18
CA THR A 105 -2.97 -22.90 -1.50
C THR A 105 -4.24 -22.14 -1.22
N ASN A 106 -4.11 -20.86 -0.84
CA ASN A 106 -5.19 -20.06 -0.27
C ASN A 106 -5.90 -19.16 -1.28
N SER A 107 -5.39 -19.06 -2.51
CA SER A 107 -6.03 -18.26 -3.56
C SER A 107 -5.93 -18.96 -4.91
N ASP A 108 -6.87 -18.65 -5.81
CA ASP A 108 -6.87 -19.08 -7.20
C ASP A 108 -6.59 -17.88 -8.13
N PHE A 109 -6.94 -16.69 -7.69
CA PHE A 109 -6.68 -15.43 -8.40
C PHE A 109 -6.72 -14.25 -7.44
N PHE A 110 -6.20 -13.10 -7.88
CA PHE A 110 -6.37 -11.86 -7.13
C PHE A 110 -6.50 -10.64 -8.06
N PHE A 111 -7.19 -9.62 -7.57
CA PHE A 111 -7.24 -8.31 -8.19
C PHE A 111 -6.21 -7.37 -7.58
N ARG A 112 -5.58 -6.54 -8.43
CA ARG A 112 -4.98 -5.27 -8.05
C ARG A 112 -5.82 -4.17 -8.67
N ILE A 113 -6.46 -3.36 -7.83
CA ILE A 113 -7.26 -2.22 -8.27
C ILE A 113 -6.56 -0.94 -7.84
N ASN A 114 -6.28 -0.05 -8.78
CA ASN A 114 -5.73 1.27 -8.49
C ASN A 114 -6.80 2.33 -8.79
N ALA A 115 -7.00 3.25 -7.83
CA ALA A 115 -8.00 4.31 -7.92
C ALA A 115 -7.53 5.58 -7.22
N TYR A 116 -7.98 6.74 -7.67
CA TYR A 116 -7.81 8.00 -6.94
C TYR A 116 -8.81 8.15 -5.80
N ASP A 117 -9.94 7.45 -5.88
CA ASP A 117 -10.99 7.39 -4.86
C ASP A 117 -11.26 5.92 -4.48
N LEU A 118 -11.03 5.60 -3.20
CA LEU A 118 -11.21 4.24 -2.68
C LEU A 118 -12.66 3.75 -2.81
N ALA A 119 -13.65 4.65 -2.74
CA ALA A 119 -15.05 4.29 -2.92
C ALA A 119 -15.35 3.76 -4.34
N LYS A 120 -14.60 4.19 -5.35
CA LYS A 120 -14.70 3.66 -6.71
C LYS A 120 -14.17 2.22 -6.80
N ALA A 121 -13.06 1.92 -6.14
CA ALA A 121 -12.57 0.55 -6.02
C ALA A 121 -13.56 -0.35 -5.28
N GLN A 122 -14.14 0.13 -4.18
CA GLN A 122 -15.18 -0.58 -3.45
C GLN A 122 -16.41 -0.87 -4.32
N THR A 123 -16.86 0.11 -5.12
CA THR A 123 -18.00 -0.06 -6.03
C THR A 123 -17.73 -1.15 -7.07
N PHE A 124 -16.55 -1.13 -7.70
CA PHE A 124 -16.13 -2.19 -8.62
C PHE A 124 -16.15 -3.57 -7.94
N MET A 125 -15.54 -3.70 -6.76
CA MET A 125 -15.49 -4.98 -6.04
C MET A 125 -16.89 -5.48 -5.64
N ARG A 126 -17.78 -4.61 -5.23
CA ARG A 126 -19.17 -4.95 -4.91
C ARG A 126 -19.90 -5.50 -6.13
N GLU A 127 -19.73 -4.89 -7.30
CA GLU A 127 -20.33 -5.36 -8.56
C GLU A 127 -19.67 -6.67 -9.02
N PHE A 128 -18.32 -6.80 -8.88
CA PHE A 128 -17.64 -8.05 -9.15
C PHE A 128 -18.21 -9.22 -8.34
N ARG A 129 -18.51 -9.03 -7.06
CA ARG A 129 -19.15 -10.03 -6.21
C ARG A 129 -20.51 -10.50 -6.71
N SER A 130 -21.12 -9.77 -7.64
CA SER A 130 -22.40 -10.13 -8.28
C SER A 130 -22.25 -10.89 -9.60
N THR A 131 -21.03 -11.00 -10.14
CA THR A 131 -20.73 -11.80 -11.35
C THR A 131 -20.76 -13.29 -11.06
N THR A 132 -20.81 -14.11 -12.11
CA THR A 132 -20.79 -15.57 -11.99
C THR A 132 -19.58 -16.06 -11.22
N VAL A 133 -18.37 -15.59 -11.53
CA VAL A 133 -17.15 -15.99 -10.79
C VAL A 133 -17.15 -15.40 -9.38
N GLY A 134 -17.55 -14.15 -9.22
CA GLY A 134 -17.54 -13.45 -7.92
C GLY A 134 -18.50 -14.06 -6.90
N LYS A 135 -19.65 -14.58 -7.31
CA LYS A 135 -20.58 -15.32 -6.47
C LYS A 135 -20.04 -16.67 -5.99
N ASN A 136 -19.13 -17.26 -6.74
CA ASN A 136 -18.55 -18.58 -6.50
C ASN A 136 -17.12 -18.52 -5.93
N ALA A 137 -16.68 -17.36 -5.46
CA ALA A 137 -15.37 -17.19 -4.85
C ALA A 137 -15.48 -16.59 -3.44
N ASP A 138 -14.67 -17.07 -2.53
CA ASP A 138 -14.51 -16.49 -1.20
C ASP A 138 -13.30 -15.55 -1.18
N VAL A 139 -13.41 -14.46 -0.42
CA VAL A 139 -12.27 -13.57 -0.16
C VAL A 139 -11.38 -14.24 0.89
N PHE A 140 -10.11 -14.44 0.54
CA PHE A 140 -9.12 -14.93 1.47
C PHE A 140 -8.46 -13.78 2.25
N GLU A 141 -8.03 -12.75 1.54
CA GLU A 141 -7.40 -11.56 2.13
C GLU A 141 -7.69 -10.33 1.26
N THR A 142 -7.82 -9.19 1.89
CA THR A 142 -7.83 -7.89 1.20
C THR A 142 -6.80 -6.99 1.86
N LEU A 143 -5.92 -6.39 1.04
CA LEU A 143 -4.91 -5.45 1.47
C LEU A 143 -5.21 -4.09 0.83
N VAL A 144 -5.17 -3.03 1.64
CA VAL A 144 -5.45 -1.66 1.19
C VAL A 144 -4.29 -0.74 1.54
N GLY A 145 -3.81 0.01 0.57
CA GLY A 145 -2.75 0.99 0.79
C GLY A 145 -2.81 2.14 -0.20
N VAL A 146 -1.99 3.15 0.04
CA VAL A 146 -1.89 4.35 -0.80
C VAL A 146 -0.44 4.60 -1.21
N THR A 147 -0.22 4.99 -2.45
CA THR A 147 1.12 5.36 -2.93
C THR A 147 1.53 6.71 -2.37
N LYS A 148 2.82 6.84 -1.99
CA LYS A 148 3.43 8.10 -1.55
C LYS A 148 4.66 8.42 -2.38
N PRO A 149 5.14 9.68 -2.40
CA PRO A 149 6.41 10.01 -3.01
C PRO A 149 7.55 9.19 -2.38
N LEU A 150 8.49 8.73 -3.20
CA LEU A 150 9.70 8.07 -2.71
C LEU A 150 10.64 9.15 -2.14
N ASN A 151 10.89 9.10 -0.83
CA ASN A 151 11.74 10.05 -0.12
C ASN A 151 13.03 9.44 0.45
N TYR A 152 13.15 8.10 0.42
CA TYR A 152 14.29 7.36 0.98
C TYR A 152 15.35 6.96 -0.05
N ILE A 153 15.13 7.28 -1.34
CA ILE A 153 16.13 7.11 -2.40
C ILE A 153 16.18 8.39 -3.21
N SER A 154 17.33 9.06 -3.19
CA SER A 154 17.53 10.23 -4.03
C SER A 154 17.65 9.82 -5.51
N LYS A 155 17.22 10.69 -6.41
CA LYS A 155 17.38 10.50 -7.86
C LYS A 155 18.85 10.34 -8.24
N ASP A 156 19.76 10.96 -7.49
CA ASP A 156 21.19 10.92 -7.73
C ASP A 156 21.82 9.56 -7.38
N LYS A 157 21.27 8.87 -6.36
CA LYS A 157 21.72 7.53 -5.97
C LYS A 157 21.21 6.44 -6.90
N SER A 158 20.08 6.67 -7.58
CA SER A 158 19.52 5.73 -8.55
C SER A 158 18.60 6.41 -9.57
N PRO A 159 19.18 6.99 -10.64
CA PRO A 159 18.37 7.67 -11.67
C PRO A 159 17.39 6.74 -12.41
N GLY A 160 17.69 5.44 -12.47
CA GLY A 160 16.79 4.44 -13.07
C GLY A 160 15.67 3.93 -12.16
N LEU A 161 15.72 4.21 -10.87
CA LEU A 161 14.81 3.63 -9.88
C LEU A 161 13.34 4.00 -10.16
N ASN A 162 13.09 5.26 -10.43
CA ASN A 162 11.76 5.78 -10.66
C ASN A 162 11.13 5.24 -11.97
N ALA A 163 11.94 4.99 -12.98
CA ALA A 163 11.49 4.40 -14.24
C ALA A 163 11.22 2.90 -14.11
N GLY A 164 12.03 2.18 -13.31
CA GLY A 164 11.90 0.73 -13.09
C GLY A 164 10.78 0.32 -12.12
N LEU A 165 10.29 1.25 -11.29
CA LEU A 165 9.31 0.94 -10.24
C LEU A 165 7.85 0.88 -10.71
N SER A 166 7.55 1.37 -11.90
CA SER A 166 6.17 1.36 -12.39
C SER A 166 5.97 0.27 -13.42
N SER A 167 4.99 -0.58 -13.21
CA SER A 167 4.40 -1.44 -14.24
C SER A 167 3.52 -0.64 -15.23
N ALA A 168 3.79 0.66 -15.39
CA ALA A 168 2.98 1.56 -16.20
C ALA A 168 3.10 1.26 -17.68
N THR A 169 4.33 1.05 -18.13
CA THR A 169 4.65 0.75 -19.52
C THR A 169 5.82 -0.21 -19.58
N TYR A 170 5.74 -1.16 -20.50
CA TYR A 170 6.85 -2.05 -20.84
C TYR A 170 7.32 -1.70 -22.25
N SER A 171 8.63 -1.62 -22.43
CA SER A 171 9.23 -1.50 -23.78
C SER A 171 9.23 -2.83 -24.55
N GLY A 172 8.84 -3.91 -23.89
CA GLY A 172 8.70 -5.27 -24.39
C GLY A 172 7.49 -5.97 -23.77
N PRO A 173 7.39 -7.31 -23.82
CA PRO A 173 6.33 -8.07 -23.17
C PRO A 173 6.27 -7.75 -21.68
N ALA A 174 5.06 -7.81 -21.09
CA ALA A 174 4.89 -7.71 -19.65
C ALA A 174 5.64 -8.86 -18.95
N PRO A 175 6.20 -8.67 -17.75
CA PRO A 175 6.77 -9.75 -16.95
C PRO A 175 5.75 -10.85 -16.69
N ARG A 176 6.23 -12.09 -16.50
CA ARG A 176 5.36 -13.26 -16.33
C ARG A 176 4.84 -13.43 -14.90
N TYR A 177 5.57 -12.94 -13.91
CA TYR A 177 5.29 -13.22 -12.51
C TYR A 177 5.01 -11.94 -11.74
N VAL A 178 4.12 -12.07 -10.78
CA VAL A 178 3.77 -11.02 -9.81
C VAL A 178 3.89 -11.57 -8.40
N ILE A 179 4.42 -10.77 -7.49
CA ILE A 179 4.54 -11.12 -6.08
C ILE A 179 4.00 -9.98 -5.22
N VAL A 180 3.18 -10.33 -4.21
CA VAL A 180 2.65 -9.37 -3.22
C VAL A 180 3.09 -9.82 -1.85
N ILE A 181 3.72 -8.91 -1.10
CA ILE A 181 4.23 -9.16 0.24
C ILE A 181 3.69 -8.08 1.18
N PRO A 182 2.73 -8.39 2.07
CA PRO A 182 2.33 -7.51 3.14
C PRO A 182 3.43 -7.43 4.21
N VAL A 183 3.63 -6.23 4.77
CA VAL A 183 4.65 -5.97 5.78
C VAL A 183 4.02 -5.23 6.95
N LYS A 184 4.31 -5.68 8.18
CA LYS A 184 3.96 -4.99 9.41
C LYS A 184 5.21 -4.74 10.25
N LYS A 185 5.36 -3.53 10.76
CA LYS A 185 6.44 -3.12 11.63
C LYS A 185 6.04 -3.22 13.10
N ASN A 186 7.03 -3.33 13.99
CA ASN A 186 6.81 -3.28 15.42
C ASN A 186 6.80 -1.85 15.97
N ALA A 187 6.52 -1.70 17.26
CA ALA A 187 6.50 -0.40 17.93
C ALA A 187 7.88 0.28 17.95
N GLU A 188 8.98 -0.50 17.98
CA GLU A 188 10.34 0.05 17.97
C GLU A 188 10.61 0.83 16.69
N TRP A 189 10.15 0.32 15.54
CA TRP A 189 10.20 1.04 14.26
C TRP A 189 9.47 2.38 14.32
N TRP A 190 8.26 2.39 14.83
CA TRP A 190 7.42 3.59 14.85
C TRP A 190 7.88 4.62 15.87
N ASN A 191 8.57 4.19 16.94
CA ASN A 191 9.15 5.06 17.97
C ASN A 191 10.47 5.72 17.55
N MET A 192 11.10 5.27 16.45
CA MET A 192 12.27 5.96 15.91
C MET A 192 11.91 7.33 15.34
N SER A 193 12.89 8.24 15.34
CA SER A 193 12.77 9.51 14.63
C SER A 193 12.54 9.28 13.13
N PRO A 194 11.87 10.20 12.42
CA PRO A 194 11.74 10.11 10.96
C PRO A 194 13.09 9.98 10.24
N GLU A 195 14.12 10.67 10.75
CA GLU A 195 15.49 10.67 10.22
C GLU A 195 16.15 9.30 10.37
N ASP A 196 15.96 8.63 11.50
CA ASP A 196 16.54 7.31 11.73
C ASP A 196 15.81 6.25 10.90
N ARG A 197 14.47 6.32 10.78
CA ARG A 197 13.74 5.46 9.84
C ARG A 197 14.20 5.63 8.40
N LEU A 198 14.51 6.87 7.99
CA LEU A 198 15.02 7.14 6.65
C LEU A 198 16.37 6.46 6.41
N LYS A 199 17.31 6.53 7.39
CA LYS A 199 18.61 5.84 7.32
C LYS A 199 18.45 4.32 7.21
N GLU A 200 17.56 3.72 8.04
CA GLU A 200 17.27 2.28 7.97
C GLU A 200 16.70 1.89 6.59
N MET A 201 15.82 2.72 6.02
CA MET A 201 15.26 2.49 4.68
C MET A 201 16.31 2.65 3.57
N GLU A 202 17.27 3.55 3.71
CA GLU A 202 18.39 3.67 2.77
C GLU A 202 19.26 2.41 2.77
N VAL A 203 19.58 1.88 3.96
CA VAL A 203 20.35 0.63 4.13
C VAL A 203 19.54 -0.56 3.59
N HIS A 204 18.24 -0.62 3.89
CA HIS A 204 17.33 -1.66 3.39
C HIS A 204 17.28 -1.68 1.85
N THR A 205 17.29 -0.49 1.22
CA THR A 205 17.12 -0.38 -0.22
C THR A 205 18.40 -0.58 -1.01
N ALA A 206 19.57 -0.38 -0.41
CA ALA A 206 20.86 -0.49 -1.09
C ALA A 206 21.04 -1.83 -1.84
N PRO A 207 20.74 -3.00 -1.24
CA PRO A 207 20.84 -4.28 -1.96
C PRO A 207 19.82 -4.42 -3.10
N THR A 208 18.71 -3.66 -3.10
CA THR A 208 17.69 -3.77 -4.15
C THR A 208 18.12 -3.16 -5.47
N LEU A 209 19.06 -2.19 -5.43
CA LEU A 209 19.47 -1.44 -6.61
C LEU A 209 20.02 -2.34 -7.72
N ALA A 210 20.75 -3.41 -7.35
CA ALA A 210 21.33 -4.35 -8.31
C ALA A 210 20.27 -5.18 -9.07
N TYR A 211 19.07 -5.31 -8.51
CA TYR A 211 17.99 -6.15 -9.07
C TYR A 211 16.93 -5.37 -9.83
N LEU A 212 16.98 -4.03 -9.84
CA LEU A 212 15.93 -3.20 -10.45
C LEU A 212 15.82 -3.32 -11.96
N VAL A 213 16.81 -3.90 -12.62
CA VAL A 213 16.76 -4.21 -14.05
C VAL A 213 15.76 -5.35 -14.32
N ASN A 214 15.77 -6.38 -13.45
CA ASN A 214 15.02 -7.62 -13.64
C ASN A 214 13.77 -7.71 -12.73
N VAL A 215 13.70 -6.89 -11.67
CA VAL A 215 12.60 -6.92 -10.70
C VAL A 215 12.03 -5.53 -10.54
N LYS A 216 10.81 -5.32 -11.03
CA LYS A 216 10.06 -4.07 -10.82
C LYS A 216 9.39 -4.10 -9.46
N ARG A 217 9.38 -2.96 -8.77
CA ARG A 217 8.83 -2.84 -7.42
C ARG A 217 7.88 -1.66 -7.30
N LYS A 218 6.82 -1.82 -6.53
CA LYS A 218 5.95 -0.73 -6.07
C LYS A 218 5.64 -0.89 -4.58
N LEU A 219 5.58 0.24 -3.86
CA LEU A 219 5.25 0.28 -2.44
C LEU A 219 3.94 1.03 -2.23
N TYR A 220 3.06 0.43 -1.44
CA TYR A 220 1.85 1.07 -0.93
C TYR A 220 1.95 1.19 0.59
N HIS A 221 1.54 2.32 1.14
CA HIS A 221 1.51 2.59 2.56
C HIS A 221 0.12 2.26 3.08
N SER A 222 0.04 1.42 4.10
CA SER A 222 -1.22 0.83 4.60
C SER A 222 -1.54 1.22 6.04
N THR A 223 -0.58 1.78 6.78
CA THR A 223 -0.74 2.13 8.20
C THR A 223 -2.02 2.94 8.43
N GLY A 224 -2.93 2.41 9.25
CA GLY A 224 -4.23 3.02 9.53
C GLY A 224 -5.31 2.81 8.46
N LEU A 225 -4.95 2.19 7.32
CA LEU A 225 -5.89 1.77 6.27
C LEU A 225 -6.14 0.26 6.30
N ASP A 226 -5.21 -0.49 6.90
CA ASP A 226 -5.17 -1.93 6.97
C ASP A 226 -4.42 -2.38 8.24
N ASP A 227 -4.45 -3.67 8.55
CA ASP A 227 -3.66 -4.28 9.64
C ASP A 227 -2.16 -4.36 9.33
N THR A 228 -1.77 -4.12 8.09
CA THR A 228 -0.39 -4.01 7.63
C THR A 228 0.08 -2.55 7.60
N ASP A 229 1.39 -2.33 7.52
CA ASP A 229 1.96 -0.99 7.37
C ASP A 229 2.35 -0.68 5.93
N PHE A 230 2.75 -1.73 5.19
CA PHE A 230 3.15 -1.62 3.80
C PHE A 230 2.69 -2.85 3.01
N ILE A 231 2.42 -2.62 1.72
CA ILE A 231 2.26 -3.68 0.74
C ILE A 231 3.36 -3.48 -0.30
N THR A 232 4.27 -4.44 -0.40
CA THR A 232 5.28 -4.47 -1.46
C THR A 232 4.78 -5.34 -2.61
N TYR A 233 4.85 -4.77 -3.80
CA TYR A 233 4.39 -5.37 -5.04
C TYR A 233 5.56 -5.48 -6.01
N PHE A 234 5.76 -6.64 -6.60
CA PHE A 234 6.84 -6.91 -7.53
C PHE A 234 6.32 -7.56 -8.82
N GLU A 235 7.01 -7.27 -9.93
CA GLU A 235 6.83 -7.96 -11.19
C GLU A 235 8.20 -8.36 -11.75
N THR A 236 8.33 -9.57 -12.28
CA THR A 236 9.58 -10.08 -12.83
C THR A 236 9.36 -11.25 -13.82
N ASP A 237 10.29 -11.42 -14.75
CA ASP A 237 10.46 -12.65 -15.52
C ASP A 237 11.47 -13.60 -14.87
N ASP A 238 12.26 -13.08 -13.92
CA ASP A 238 13.37 -13.79 -13.30
C ASP A 238 13.11 -14.01 -11.80
N LEU A 239 12.45 -15.15 -11.49
CA LEU A 239 12.21 -15.53 -10.09
C LEU A 239 13.50 -15.85 -9.34
N THR A 240 14.60 -16.18 -10.03
CA THR A 240 15.90 -16.39 -9.40
C THR A 240 16.48 -15.06 -8.94
N ALA A 241 16.43 -14.01 -9.77
CA ALA A 241 16.81 -12.66 -9.36
C ALA A 241 15.93 -12.15 -8.22
N PHE A 242 14.62 -12.42 -8.26
CA PHE A 242 13.73 -12.08 -7.16
C PHE A 242 14.10 -12.82 -5.86
N ASN A 243 14.38 -14.12 -5.91
CA ASN A 243 14.80 -14.89 -4.74
C ASN A 243 16.11 -14.34 -4.16
N ASN A 244 17.09 -14.03 -5.00
CA ASN A 244 18.36 -13.42 -4.58
C ASN A 244 18.13 -12.03 -3.94
N LEU A 245 17.22 -11.22 -4.48
CA LEU A 245 16.79 -9.97 -3.86
C LEU A 245 16.25 -10.23 -2.45
N MET A 246 15.35 -11.20 -2.28
CA MET A 246 14.74 -11.50 -0.98
C MET A 246 15.78 -12.02 0.02
N LEU A 247 16.76 -12.85 -0.42
CA LEU A 247 17.89 -13.29 0.40
C LEU A 247 18.75 -12.09 0.85
N SER A 248 19.00 -11.13 -0.03
CA SER A 248 19.74 -9.92 0.31
C SER A 248 18.98 -9.07 1.34
N LEU A 249 17.67 -8.93 1.18
CA LEU A 249 16.82 -8.21 2.14
C LEU A 249 16.71 -8.95 3.47
N ALA A 250 16.73 -10.30 3.48
CA ALA A 250 16.72 -11.08 4.71
C ALA A 250 17.93 -10.85 5.61
N GLN A 251 19.04 -10.34 5.07
CA GLN A 251 20.28 -10.06 5.81
C GLN A 251 20.35 -8.62 6.35
N VAL A 252 19.41 -7.76 6.00
CA VAL A 252 19.40 -6.36 6.42
C VAL A 252 18.94 -6.24 7.88
N LYS A 253 19.63 -5.39 8.67
CA LYS A 253 19.31 -5.18 10.10
C LYS A 253 17.87 -4.71 10.35
N GLU A 254 17.29 -4.02 9.39
CA GLU A 254 15.94 -3.50 9.44
C GLU A 254 14.88 -4.61 9.62
N ASN A 255 15.19 -5.88 9.25
CA ASN A 255 14.29 -7.02 9.44
C ASN A 255 13.89 -7.28 10.89
N LYS A 256 14.72 -6.89 11.87
CA LYS A 256 14.36 -6.99 13.30
C LYS A 256 13.08 -6.23 13.66
N PHE A 257 12.68 -5.27 12.84
CA PHE A 257 11.48 -4.47 13.04
C PHE A 257 10.23 -5.07 12.39
N HIS A 258 10.34 -6.18 11.66
CA HIS A 258 9.18 -6.84 11.07
C HIS A 258 8.44 -7.71 12.08
N VAL A 259 7.12 -7.46 12.24
CA VAL A 259 6.18 -8.36 12.89
C VAL A 259 5.57 -9.32 11.87
N ARG A 260 5.34 -8.81 10.66
CA ARG A 260 4.88 -9.59 9.49
C ARG A 260 5.74 -9.22 8.29
N TRP A 261 6.22 -10.25 7.57
CA TRP A 261 6.84 -10.12 6.25
C TRP A 261 6.35 -11.28 5.40
N GLY A 262 5.38 -11.02 4.50
CA GLY A 262 4.59 -12.06 3.86
C GLY A 262 3.57 -12.68 4.83
N SER A 263 3.45 -14.01 4.83
CA SER A 263 2.51 -14.77 5.67
C SER A 263 1.03 -14.43 5.42
N PRO A 264 0.52 -14.62 4.21
CA PRO A 264 1.24 -15.20 3.06
C PRO A 264 2.02 -14.18 2.23
N THR A 265 3.04 -14.65 1.52
CA THR A 265 3.51 -14.04 0.28
C THR A 265 2.65 -14.61 -0.83
N THR A 266 2.08 -13.78 -1.68
CA THR A 266 1.23 -14.23 -2.79
C THR A 266 2.02 -14.19 -4.09
N LEU A 267 2.19 -15.33 -4.74
CA LEU A 267 2.83 -15.51 -6.04
C LEU A 267 1.78 -15.81 -7.11
N GLY A 268 1.82 -15.12 -8.21
CA GLY A 268 0.92 -15.33 -9.33
C GLY A 268 1.59 -15.14 -10.68
N THR A 269 0.84 -15.44 -11.74
CA THR A 269 1.23 -15.16 -13.12
C THR A 269 0.39 -14.05 -13.72
N ILE A 270 1.03 -13.26 -14.59
CA ILE A 270 0.45 -12.08 -15.26
C ILE A 270 -0.15 -12.52 -16.59
N HIS A 271 -1.45 -12.27 -16.74
CA HIS A 271 -2.21 -12.54 -17.95
C HIS A 271 -3.19 -11.40 -18.20
N SER A 272 -3.89 -11.42 -19.34
CA SER A 272 -5.06 -10.57 -19.48
C SER A 272 -6.15 -11.00 -18.48
N PRO A 273 -7.00 -10.09 -17.99
CA PRO A 273 -8.11 -10.46 -17.10
C PRO A 273 -9.01 -11.54 -17.71
N GLU A 274 -9.22 -11.50 -19.03
CA GLU A 274 -9.99 -12.49 -19.77
C GLU A 274 -9.35 -13.89 -19.69
N ASP A 275 -8.03 -13.99 -19.90
CA ASP A 275 -7.32 -15.27 -19.86
C ASP A 275 -7.27 -15.87 -18.46
N VAL A 276 -7.15 -15.03 -17.42
CA VAL A 276 -7.26 -15.51 -16.02
C VAL A 276 -8.62 -16.18 -15.80
N ILE A 277 -9.72 -15.53 -16.17
CA ILE A 277 -11.04 -16.09 -15.94
C ILE A 277 -11.29 -17.33 -16.79
N LYS A 278 -10.77 -17.39 -18.02
CA LYS A 278 -10.81 -18.62 -18.85
C LYS A 278 -10.09 -19.76 -18.17
N ALA A 279 -8.87 -19.52 -17.65
CA ALA A 279 -8.09 -20.55 -16.93
C ALA A 279 -8.80 -21.03 -15.63
N LEU A 280 -9.65 -20.20 -15.04
CA LEU A 280 -10.47 -20.60 -13.89
C LEU A 280 -11.72 -21.39 -14.29
N ALA A 281 -12.15 -21.29 -15.55
CA ALA A 281 -13.34 -21.97 -16.08
C ALA A 281 -13.06 -23.43 -16.54
N ASP A 282 -11.80 -23.72 -16.81
CA ASP A 282 -11.33 -25.08 -17.15
C ASP A 282 -11.23 -25.95 -15.90
#